data_d4cdb52af37fe1147b31b8ad97da8625
#
_entry.id   d4cdb52af37fe1147b31b8ad97da8625
#
_cell.length_a   1.000
_cell.length_b   1.000
_cell.length_c   1.000
_cell.angle_alpha   90.00
_cell.angle_beta   90.00
_cell.angle_gamma   90.00
#
_symmetry.space_group_name_H-M   'P 1'
#
loop_
_entity.id
_entity.type
_entity.pdbx_description
1 polymer ?
#
loop_
_entity_poly.entity_id
_entity_poly.type
_entity_poly.pdbx_seq_one_letter_code
_entity_poly.pdbx_strand_id
1 'polypeptide(L)'
;VVFFVTLQKKEMDNRQATLELGTKPVGKLLMQYAIPAIIAMTASSLYNMVDSIFRGQGVGAMAISGLAITFPFMNLSAAFGAAIGVGASTLMSVKLGQKDYRTAENILGNTITLNIIIGVTFCAICLMFLDPILRFFGASDQTIVYARDYMEIILLGNAITHLYFGMNAVLRSASKPRHAMYATMFTVVLNSILDPLFIWTFGLGIRGAAYATVLSQFVAL
;
A
#
# COMPACT_ATOMS: atom_id res chain seq x y z
N VAL A 1 -23.34 -3.06 26.51
CA VAL A 1 -22.35 -2.72 27.54
C VAL A 1 -20.93 -2.98 26.99
N VAL A 2 -20.61 -4.18 26.50
CA VAL A 2 -19.26 -4.53 25.98
C VAL A 2 -18.83 -3.61 24.85
N PHE A 3 -19.70 -3.33 23.88
CA PHE A 3 -19.41 -2.42 22.74
C PHE A 3 -19.11 -0.99 23.20
N PHE A 4 -19.86 -0.48 24.19
CA PHE A 4 -19.66 0.87 24.74
C PHE A 4 -18.34 0.97 25.53
N VAL A 5 -18.00 -0.05 26.32
CA VAL A 5 -16.73 -0.15 27.04
C VAL A 5 -15.54 -0.23 26.08
N THR A 6 -15.70 -0.96 24.97
CA THR A 6 -14.66 -1.07 23.92
C THR A 6 -14.45 0.27 23.21
N LEU A 7 -15.51 1.02 22.92
CA LEU A 7 -15.40 2.37 22.34
C LEU A 7 -14.75 3.36 23.30
N GLN A 8 -15.16 3.39 24.58
CA GLN A 8 -14.52 4.24 25.58
C GLN A 8 -13.03 3.92 25.79
N LYS A 9 -12.68 2.62 25.83
CA LYS A 9 -11.29 2.19 25.92
C LYS A 9 -10.50 2.65 24.70
N LYS A 10 -11.07 2.54 23.50
CA LYS A 10 -10.46 2.99 22.25
C LYS A 10 -10.27 4.52 22.19
N GLU A 11 -11.22 5.30 22.75
CA GLU A 11 -11.08 6.75 22.86
C GLU A 11 -10.01 7.16 23.89
N MET A 12 -9.95 6.47 25.03
CA MET A 12 -8.91 6.72 26.04
C MET A 12 -7.51 6.39 25.50
N ASP A 13 -7.34 5.27 24.80
CA ASP A 13 -6.07 4.89 24.18
C ASP A 13 -5.62 5.91 23.12
N ASN A 14 -6.56 6.46 22.34
CA ASN A 14 -6.25 7.49 21.35
C ASN A 14 -5.84 8.81 22.01
N ARG A 15 -6.50 9.22 23.09
CA ARG A 15 -6.16 10.44 23.87
C ARG A 15 -4.79 10.29 24.54
N GLN A 16 -4.51 9.13 25.11
CA GLN A 16 -3.19 8.86 25.73
C GLN A 16 -2.07 8.88 24.69
N ALA A 17 -2.24 8.25 23.52
CA ALA A 17 -1.26 8.26 22.46
C ALA A 17 -0.92 9.68 21.96
N THR A 18 -1.91 10.57 21.90
CA THR A 18 -1.68 11.97 21.50
C THR A 18 -0.99 12.77 22.60
N LEU A 19 -1.30 12.52 23.88
CA LEU A 19 -0.64 13.16 25.01
C LEU A 19 0.83 12.71 25.15
N GLU A 20 1.11 11.47 24.81
CA GLU A 20 2.49 10.94 24.83
C GLU A 20 3.44 11.68 23.90
N LEU A 21 2.94 12.20 22.75
CA LEU A 21 3.74 12.99 21.80
C LEU A 21 4.29 14.29 22.43
N GLY A 22 3.55 14.89 23.38
CA GLY A 22 3.96 16.12 24.07
C GLY A 22 4.75 15.92 25.37
N THR A 23 4.75 14.70 25.93
CA THR A 23 5.26 14.45 27.29
C THR A 23 6.44 13.51 27.35
N LYS A 24 6.62 12.61 26.35
CA LYS A 24 7.74 11.66 26.32
C LYS A 24 9.04 12.30 25.86
N PRO A 25 10.20 11.85 26.37
CA PRO A 25 11.51 12.25 25.84
C PRO A 25 11.63 11.97 24.35
N VAL A 26 12.13 12.93 23.57
CA VAL A 26 12.20 12.88 22.10
C VAL A 26 12.88 11.61 21.58
N GLY A 27 14.00 11.18 22.20
CA GLY A 27 14.70 9.96 21.78
C GLY A 27 13.86 8.70 21.93
N LYS A 28 13.06 8.57 23.00
CA LYS A 28 12.18 7.43 23.22
C LYS A 28 11.02 7.43 22.23
N LEU A 29 10.48 8.61 21.94
CA LEU A 29 9.42 8.80 20.95
C LEU A 29 9.93 8.45 19.54
N LEU A 30 11.13 8.95 19.18
CA LEU A 30 11.76 8.65 17.89
C LEU A 30 11.89 7.13 17.70
N MET A 31 12.42 6.40 18.68
CA MET A 31 12.54 4.95 18.58
C MET A 31 11.20 4.23 18.49
N GLN A 32 10.17 4.73 19.18
CA GLN A 32 8.82 4.16 19.14
C GLN A 32 8.21 4.21 17.73
N TYR A 33 8.55 5.22 16.91
CA TYR A 33 8.08 5.39 15.53
C TYR A 33 9.06 4.80 14.51
N ALA A 34 10.37 4.97 14.71
CA ALA A 34 11.39 4.52 13.78
C ALA A 34 11.49 3.01 13.70
N ILE A 35 11.48 2.29 14.83
CA ILE A 35 11.63 0.82 14.85
C ILE A 35 10.51 0.14 14.04
N PRO A 36 9.20 0.40 14.24
CA PRO A 36 8.16 -0.19 13.41
C PRO A 36 8.29 0.17 11.94
N ALA A 37 8.70 1.39 11.61
CA ALA A 37 8.89 1.82 10.23
C ALA A 37 10.06 1.07 9.57
N ILE A 38 11.19 0.94 10.24
CA ILE A 38 12.37 0.19 9.76
C ILE A 38 11.99 -1.28 9.52
N ILE A 39 11.32 -1.92 10.46
CA ILE A 39 10.88 -3.31 10.33
C ILE A 39 9.96 -3.45 9.10
N ALA A 40 8.96 -2.58 8.94
CA ALA A 40 8.05 -2.63 7.82
C ALA A 40 8.75 -2.42 6.47
N MET A 41 9.67 -1.45 6.40
CA MET A 41 10.45 -1.18 5.18
C MET A 41 11.39 -2.34 4.83
N THR A 42 12.08 -2.89 5.82
CA THR A 42 12.97 -4.06 5.63
C THR A 42 12.17 -5.26 5.15
N ALA A 43 11.03 -5.56 5.78
CA ALA A 43 10.15 -6.64 5.36
C ALA A 43 9.64 -6.44 3.93
N SER A 44 9.24 -5.21 3.55
CA SER A 44 8.82 -4.90 2.18
C SER A 44 9.96 -5.06 1.18
N SER A 45 11.20 -4.71 1.53
CA SER A 45 12.35 -4.88 0.65
C SER A 45 12.69 -6.36 0.44
N LEU A 46 12.70 -7.15 1.52
CA LEU A 46 12.90 -8.61 1.44
C LEU A 46 11.78 -9.27 0.62
N TYR A 47 10.54 -8.84 0.82
CA TYR A 47 9.41 -9.30 0.04
C TYR A 47 9.62 -9.05 -1.46
N ASN A 48 9.97 -7.82 -1.87
CA ASN A 48 10.22 -7.50 -3.28
C ASN A 48 11.29 -8.41 -3.91
N MET A 49 12.30 -8.79 -3.14
CA MET A 49 13.34 -9.72 -3.59
C MET A 49 12.79 -11.14 -3.75
N VAL A 50 12.04 -11.65 -2.76
CA VAL A 50 11.44 -12.99 -2.80
C VAL A 50 10.41 -13.10 -3.93
N ASP A 51 9.55 -12.10 -4.08
CA ASP A 51 8.55 -12.00 -5.14
C ASP A 51 9.21 -12.00 -6.54
N SER A 52 10.33 -11.28 -6.71
CA SER A 52 11.10 -11.29 -7.95
C SER A 52 11.67 -12.68 -8.26
N ILE A 53 12.09 -13.43 -7.23
CA ILE A 53 12.58 -14.82 -7.40
C ILE A 53 11.44 -15.74 -7.84
N PHE A 54 10.27 -15.68 -7.21
CA PHE A 54 9.11 -16.51 -7.57
C PHE A 54 8.65 -16.24 -9.01
N ARG A 55 8.57 -14.97 -9.41
CA ARG A 55 8.23 -14.58 -10.78
C ARG A 55 9.27 -15.07 -11.79
N GLY A 56 10.55 -14.96 -11.43
CA GLY A 56 11.64 -15.41 -12.29
C GLY A 56 11.66 -16.90 -12.55
N GLN A 57 11.45 -17.69 -11.52
CA GLN A 57 11.42 -19.16 -11.62
C GLN A 57 10.09 -19.67 -12.23
N GLY A 58 8.98 -18.97 -11.99
CA GLY A 58 7.66 -19.42 -12.41
C GLY A 58 7.26 -19.05 -13.83
N VAL A 59 7.77 -17.94 -14.38
CA VAL A 59 7.30 -17.39 -15.67
C VAL A 59 8.43 -17.22 -16.69
N GLY A 60 9.70 -17.20 -16.25
CA GLY A 60 10.87 -17.12 -17.11
C GLY A 60 11.43 -15.70 -17.31
N ALA A 61 12.58 -15.62 -17.99
CA ALA A 61 13.38 -14.39 -18.14
C ALA A 61 12.65 -13.26 -18.87
N MET A 62 11.83 -13.58 -19.87
CA MET A 62 11.07 -12.59 -20.64
C MET A 62 10.01 -11.90 -19.79
N ALA A 63 9.39 -12.64 -18.87
CA ALA A 63 8.43 -12.08 -17.92
C ALA A 63 9.08 -11.14 -16.90
N ILE A 64 10.29 -11.46 -16.41
CA ILE A 64 11.06 -10.56 -15.54
C ILE A 64 11.36 -9.26 -16.29
N SER A 65 11.78 -9.34 -17.54
CA SER A 65 12.06 -8.17 -18.37
C SER A 65 10.80 -7.32 -18.57
N GLY A 66 9.65 -7.95 -18.82
CA GLY A 66 8.36 -7.26 -18.90
C GLY A 66 7.99 -6.55 -17.58
N LEU A 67 8.19 -7.21 -16.43
CA LEU A 67 7.95 -6.61 -15.11
C LEU A 67 8.90 -5.46 -14.81
N ALA A 68 10.18 -5.56 -15.17
CA ALA A 68 11.14 -4.47 -14.97
C ALA A 68 10.67 -3.17 -15.64
N ILE A 69 10.04 -3.28 -16.80
CA ILE A 69 9.47 -2.15 -17.54
C ILE A 69 8.26 -1.54 -16.81
N THR A 70 7.48 -2.37 -16.12
CA THR A 70 6.30 -1.89 -15.37
C THR A 70 6.65 -1.18 -14.06
N PHE A 71 7.84 -1.43 -13.51
CA PHE A 71 8.26 -0.95 -12.19
C PHE A 71 8.26 0.58 -12.05
N PRO A 72 8.83 1.39 -12.98
CA PRO A 72 8.75 2.84 -12.90
C PRO A 72 7.29 3.35 -12.94
N PHE A 73 6.45 2.72 -13.74
CA PHE A 73 5.04 3.08 -13.86
C PHE A 73 4.25 2.75 -12.59
N MET A 74 4.50 1.59 -11.99
CA MET A 74 3.91 1.22 -10.69
C MET A 74 4.32 2.18 -9.58
N ASN A 75 5.60 2.60 -9.55
CA ASN A 75 6.06 3.59 -8.58
C ASN A 75 5.38 4.95 -8.78
N LEU A 76 5.16 5.36 -10.03
CA LEU A 76 4.41 6.59 -10.33
C LEU A 76 2.97 6.49 -9.81
N SER A 77 2.29 5.38 -10.06
CA SER A 77 0.95 5.11 -9.54
C SER A 77 0.92 5.16 -8.01
N ALA A 78 1.84 4.44 -7.35
CA ALA A 78 1.94 4.42 -5.90
C ALA A 78 2.21 5.81 -5.30
N ALA A 79 2.95 6.66 -6.01
CA ALA A 79 3.23 8.04 -5.58
C ALA A 79 1.96 8.89 -5.48
N PHE A 80 0.98 8.71 -6.37
CA PHE A 80 -0.31 9.41 -6.26
C PHE A 80 -1.08 9.02 -4.99
N GLY A 81 -1.19 7.72 -4.71
CA GLY A 81 -1.84 7.24 -3.48
C GLY A 81 -1.10 7.71 -2.22
N ALA A 82 0.23 7.64 -2.24
CA ALA A 82 1.07 8.09 -1.13
C ALA A 82 0.97 9.61 -0.92
N ALA A 83 0.94 10.42 -1.97
CA ALA A 83 0.81 11.87 -1.87
C ALA A 83 -0.47 12.29 -1.15
N ILE A 84 -1.60 11.66 -1.49
CA ILE A 84 -2.88 11.88 -0.80
C ILE A 84 -2.76 11.48 0.67
N GLY A 85 -2.22 10.28 0.93
CA GLY A 85 -2.06 9.77 2.29
C GLY A 85 -1.14 10.62 3.14
N VAL A 86 0.01 11.04 2.63
CA VAL A 86 0.96 11.90 3.35
C VAL A 86 0.38 13.29 3.60
N GLY A 87 -0.27 13.90 2.60
CA GLY A 87 -0.95 15.18 2.75
C GLY A 87 -2.04 15.13 3.82
N ALA A 88 -2.91 14.13 3.76
CA ALA A 88 -3.96 13.91 4.75
C ALA A 88 -3.38 13.63 6.16
N SER A 89 -2.30 12.83 6.24
CA SER A 89 -1.65 12.50 7.51
C SER A 89 -1.08 13.72 8.21
N THR A 90 -0.53 14.66 7.46
CA THR A 90 -0.01 15.94 7.99
C THR A 90 -1.14 16.78 8.58
N LEU A 91 -2.23 17.00 7.83
CA LEU A 91 -3.39 17.75 8.30
C LEU A 91 -4.03 17.07 9.53
N MET A 92 -4.17 15.75 9.48
CA MET A 92 -4.74 14.96 10.57
C MET A 92 -3.92 15.07 11.85
N SER A 93 -2.57 15.03 11.76
CA SER A 93 -1.68 15.21 12.91
C SER A 93 -1.89 16.57 13.58
N VAL A 94 -2.00 17.64 12.79
CA VAL A 94 -2.27 18.99 13.30
C VAL A 94 -3.62 19.05 14.01
N LYS A 95 -4.68 18.51 13.38
CA LYS A 95 -6.03 18.53 13.95
C LYS A 95 -6.17 17.69 15.21
N LEU A 96 -5.52 16.53 15.25
CA LEU A 96 -5.44 15.70 16.46
C LEU A 96 -4.69 16.43 17.60
N GLY A 97 -3.60 17.14 17.28
CA GLY A 97 -2.87 17.98 18.25
C GLY A 97 -3.73 19.13 18.79
N GLN A 98 -4.60 19.72 17.95
CA GLN A 98 -5.58 20.75 18.33
C GLN A 98 -6.80 20.17 19.06
N LYS A 99 -6.91 18.85 19.22
CA LYS A 99 -8.07 18.11 19.77
C LYS A 99 -9.37 18.30 18.94
N ASP A 100 -9.23 18.69 17.68
CA ASP A 100 -10.34 18.82 16.72
C ASP A 100 -10.61 17.47 16.05
N TYR A 101 -11.20 16.56 16.79
CA TYR A 101 -11.47 15.18 16.34
C TYR A 101 -12.46 15.14 15.18
N ARG A 102 -13.44 16.07 15.17
CA ARG A 102 -14.45 16.13 14.09
C ARG A 102 -13.82 16.43 12.73
N THR A 103 -12.93 17.42 12.70
CA THR A 103 -12.19 17.73 11.45
C THR A 103 -11.24 16.59 11.08
N ALA A 104 -10.61 15.92 12.05
CA ALA A 104 -9.76 14.76 11.77
C ALA A 104 -10.54 13.59 11.14
N GLU A 105 -11.76 13.31 11.58
CA GLU A 105 -12.65 12.30 10.97
C GLU A 105 -13.06 12.70 9.55
N ASN A 106 -13.39 13.97 9.31
CA ASN A 106 -13.69 14.46 7.97
C ASN A 106 -12.49 14.34 7.02
N ILE A 107 -11.27 14.60 7.49
CA ILE A 107 -10.03 14.40 6.71
C ILE A 107 -9.90 12.93 6.34
N LEU A 108 -10.16 12.00 7.26
CA LEU A 108 -10.12 10.57 6.96
C LEU A 108 -11.13 10.18 5.87
N GLY A 109 -12.38 10.62 5.99
CA GLY A 109 -13.42 10.36 5.00
C GLY A 109 -13.06 10.92 3.62
N ASN A 110 -12.57 12.16 3.57
CA ASN A 110 -12.12 12.80 2.33
C ASN A 110 -10.91 12.05 1.72
N THR A 111 -10.00 11.56 2.55
CA THR A 111 -8.84 10.79 2.10
C THR A 111 -9.27 9.50 1.41
N ILE A 112 -10.22 8.77 1.99
CA ILE A 112 -10.78 7.55 1.40
C ILE A 112 -11.42 7.87 0.04
N THR A 113 -12.30 8.85 0.00
CA THR A 113 -13.01 9.26 -1.21
C THR A 113 -12.04 9.69 -2.30
N LEU A 114 -11.05 10.51 -1.96
CA LEU A 114 -10.07 11.03 -2.92
C LEU A 114 -9.16 9.91 -3.47
N ASN A 115 -8.72 8.97 -2.63
CA ASN A 115 -7.95 7.81 -3.08
C ASN A 115 -8.74 6.92 -4.05
N ILE A 116 -10.05 6.72 -3.81
CA ILE A 116 -10.91 5.96 -4.71
C ILE A 116 -11.06 6.70 -6.05
N ILE A 117 -11.40 8.00 -6.01
CA ILE A 117 -11.60 8.80 -7.23
C ILE A 117 -10.33 8.83 -8.07
N ILE A 118 -9.18 9.14 -7.47
CA ILE A 118 -7.90 9.21 -8.18
C ILE A 118 -7.48 7.81 -8.65
N GLY A 119 -7.64 6.77 -7.82
CA GLY A 119 -7.33 5.39 -8.20
C GLY A 119 -8.14 4.90 -9.40
N VAL A 120 -9.44 5.17 -9.42
CA VAL A 120 -10.33 4.80 -10.54
C VAL A 120 -10.03 5.63 -11.78
N THR A 121 -9.84 6.95 -11.62
CA THR A 121 -9.51 7.84 -12.75
C THR A 121 -8.17 7.47 -13.37
N PHE A 122 -7.16 7.23 -12.55
CA PHE A 122 -5.84 6.79 -13.00
C PHE A 122 -5.93 5.45 -13.73
N CYS A 123 -6.68 4.48 -13.17
CA CYS A 123 -6.95 3.19 -13.82
C CYS A 123 -7.57 3.39 -15.22
N ALA A 124 -8.64 4.17 -15.33
CA ALA A 124 -9.34 4.38 -16.59
C ALA A 124 -8.41 5.01 -17.65
N ILE A 125 -7.70 6.08 -17.30
CA ILE A 125 -6.77 6.75 -18.22
C ILE A 125 -5.65 5.81 -18.64
N CYS A 126 -5.05 5.11 -17.69
CA CYS A 126 -3.91 4.23 -17.97
C CYS A 126 -4.29 2.99 -18.77
N LEU A 127 -5.48 2.42 -18.57
CA LEU A 127 -5.95 1.31 -19.39
C LEU A 127 -6.21 1.75 -20.84
N MET A 128 -6.71 2.97 -21.07
CA MET A 128 -6.91 3.50 -22.43
C MET A 128 -5.60 3.67 -23.20
N PHE A 129 -4.52 3.98 -22.50
CA PHE A 129 -3.20 4.26 -23.10
C PHE A 129 -2.13 3.25 -22.67
N LEU A 130 -2.52 2.03 -22.28
CA LEU A 130 -1.60 1.07 -21.67
C LEU A 130 -0.42 0.72 -22.58
N ASP A 131 -0.67 0.37 -23.85
CA ASP A 131 0.38 0.01 -24.79
C ASP A 131 1.35 1.17 -25.11
N PRO A 132 0.86 2.39 -25.43
CA PRO A 132 1.74 3.55 -25.56
C PRO A 132 2.60 3.82 -24.32
N ILE A 133 2.02 3.68 -23.14
CA ILE A 133 2.74 3.87 -21.86
C ILE A 133 3.83 2.80 -21.70
N LEU A 134 3.50 1.53 -21.89
CA LEU A 134 4.47 0.44 -21.77
C LEU A 134 5.61 0.57 -22.79
N ARG A 135 5.30 0.96 -24.03
CA ARG A 135 6.31 1.21 -25.07
C ARG A 135 7.18 2.41 -24.71
N PHE A 136 6.63 3.47 -24.15
CA PHE A 136 7.39 4.62 -23.65
C PHE A 136 8.41 4.21 -22.57
N PHE A 137 8.04 3.26 -21.69
CA PHE A 137 8.95 2.71 -20.68
C PHE A 137 9.89 1.63 -21.21
N GLY A 138 9.88 1.35 -22.52
CA GLY A 138 10.85 0.48 -23.19
C GLY A 138 10.35 -0.93 -23.47
N ALA A 139 9.03 -1.18 -23.49
CA ALA A 139 8.49 -2.49 -23.86
C ALA A 139 8.77 -2.81 -25.34
N SER A 140 9.42 -3.94 -25.58
CA SER A 140 9.57 -4.54 -26.91
C SER A 140 8.34 -5.37 -27.27
N ASP A 141 8.21 -5.77 -28.55
CA ASP A 141 7.11 -6.63 -29.00
C ASP A 141 7.07 -7.98 -28.26
N GLN A 142 8.21 -8.44 -27.75
CA GLN A 142 8.32 -9.70 -27.00
C GLN A 142 7.94 -9.53 -25.51
N THR A 143 8.23 -8.39 -24.90
CA THR A 143 8.02 -8.15 -23.47
C THR A 143 6.67 -7.49 -23.16
N ILE A 144 6.07 -6.80 -24.14
CA ILE A 144 4.83 -6.05 -23.94
C ILE A 144 3.65 -6.95 -23.53
N VAL A 145 3.60 -8.19 -23.99
CA VAL A 145 2.56 -9.15 -23.66
C VAL A 145 2.55 -9.43 -22.15
N TYR A 146 3.71 -9.69 -21.57
CA TYR A 146 3.87 -9.94 -20.13
C TYR A 146 3.62 -8.69 -19.30
N ALA A 147 4.14 -7.54 -19.77
CA ALA A 147 3.93 -6.27 -19.10
C ALA A 147 2.44 -5.88 -19.06
N ARG A 148 1.71 -6.08 -20.17
CA ARG A 148 0.27 -5.84 -20.28
C ARG A 148 -0.52 -6.74 -19.34
N ASP A 149 -0.31 -8.05 -19.41
CA ASP A 149 -0.99 -9.06 -18.60
C ASP A 149 -0.89 -8.76 -17.10
N TYR A 150 0.26 -8.28 -16.67
CA TYR A 150 0.49 -7.88 -15.28
C TYR A 150 -0.20 -6.54 -14.96
N MET A 151 0.02 -5.53 -15.80
CA MET A 151 -0.44 -4.17 -15.54
C MET A 151 -1.95 -4.01 -15.60
N GLU A 152 -2.66 -4.75 -16.46
CA GLU A 152 -4.12 -4.75 -16.50
C GLU A 152 -4.72 -5.08 -15.13
N ILE A 153 -4.21 -6.12 -14.48
CA ILE A 153 -4.72 -6.54 -13.16
C ILE A 153 -4.32 -5.54 -12.07
N ILE A 154 -3.09 -5.06 -12.08
CA ILE A 154 -2.61 -4.05 -11.12
C ILE A 154 -3.43 -2.76 -11.25
N LEU A 155 -3.72 -2.30 -12.47
CA LEU A 155 -4.51 -1.10 -12.71
C LEU A 155 -5.96 -1.27 -12.25
N LEU A 156 -6.58 -2.42 -12.49
CA LEU A 156 -7.92 -2.72 -11.97
C LEU A 156 -7.95 -2.72 -10.44
N GLY A 157 -6.88 -3.17 -9.80
CA GLY A 157 -6.71 -3.12 -8.34
C GLY A 157 -6.21 -1.78 -7.79
N ASN A 158 -5.96 -0.78 -8.64
CA ASN A 158 -5.24 0.44 -8.27
C ASN A 158 -5.94 1.27 -7.19
N ALA A 159 -7.28 1.32 -7.18
CA ALA A 159 -8.02 1.97 -6.11
C ALA A 159 -7.76 1.34 -4.73
N ILE A 160 -7.63 0.02 -4.68
CA ILE A 160 -7.27 -0.75 -3.46
C ILE A 160 -5.84 -0.40 -3.04
N THR A 161 -4.91 -0.39 -3.99
CA THR A 161 -3.51 -0.04 -3.76
C THR A 161 -3.37 1.39 -3.21
N HIS A 162 -4.07 2.36 -3.79
CA HIS A 162 -4.08 3.75 -3.32
C HIS A 162 -4.65 3.86 -1.91
N LEU A 163 -5.78 3.20 -1.64
CA LEU A 163 -6.35 3.13 -0.29
C LEU A 163 -5.38 2.51 0.71
N TYR A 164 -4.75 1.40 0.37
CA TYR A 164 -3.79 0.72 1.22
C TYR A 164 -2.61 1.64 1.61
N PHE A 165 -1.99 2.32 0.66
CA PHE A 165 -0.90 3.26 0.95
C PHE A 165 -1.39 4.49 1.72
N GLY A 166 -2.54 5.03 1.34
CA GLY A 166 -3.15 6.17 2.03
C GLY A 166 -3.48 5.86 3.49
N MET A 167 -4.14 4.72 3.75
CA MET A 167 -4.49 4.31 5.12
C MET A 167 -3.27 3.98 5.97
N ASN A 168 -2.22 3.39 5.39
CA ASN A 168 -0.95 3.17 6.08
C ASN A 168 -0.31 4.49 6.54
N ALA A 169 -0.34 5.54 5.71
CA ALA A 169 0.14 6.87 6.09
C ALA A 169 -0.70 7.48 7.22
N VAL A 170 -2.02 7.38 7.12
CA VAL A 170 -2.95 7.87 8.15
C VAL A 170 -2.77 7.14 9.48
N LEU A 171 -2.59 5.83 9.49
CA LEU A 171 -2.33 5.07 10.72
C LEU A 171 -1.08 5.54 11.45
N ARG A 172 -0.03 5.89 10.71
CA ARG A 172 1.21 6.43 11.31
C ARG A 172 0.98 7.80 11.92
N SER A 173 0.21 8.67 11.28
CA SER A 173 -0.12 10.01 11.80
C SER A 173 -1.08 9.97 12.99
N ALA A 174 -1.96 8.98 13.04
CA ALA A 174 -2.87 8.75 14.16
C ALA A 174 -2.18 8.11 15.40
N SER A 175 -0.87 8.23 15.50
CA SER A 175 -0.05 7.67 16.60
C SER A 175 -0.11 6.14 16.72
N LYS A 176 -0.42 5.43 15.62
CA LYS A 176 -0.53 3.97 15.58
C LYS A 176 0.48 3.30 14.61
N PRO A 177 1.80 3.61 14.71
CA PRO A 177 2.80 3.08 13.77
C PRO A 177 2.91 1.55 13.83
N ARG A 178 2.64 0.94 14.99
CA ARG A 178 2.64 -0.52 15.14
C ARG A 178 1.53 -1.19 14.31
N HIS A 179 0.34 -0.59 14.23
CA HIS A 179 -0.75 -1.13 13.40
C HIS A 179 -0.41 -1.04 11.92
N ALA A 180 0.19 0.07 11.47
CA ALA A 180 0.69 0.20 10.11
C ALA A 180 1.77 -0.86 9.78
N MET A 181 2.68 -1.13 10.73
CA MET A 181 3.67 -2.20 10.60
C MET A 181 2.99 -3.58 10.47
N TYR A 182 2.03 -3.89 11.35
CA TYR A 182 1.33 -5.18 11.29
C TYR A 182 0.56 -5.36 9.99
N ALA A 183 -0.12 -4.32 9.49
CA ALA A 183 -0.79 -4.37 8.19
C ALA A 183 0.21 -4.66 7.06
N THR A 184 1.36 -3.98 7.05
CA THR A 184 2.42 -4.21 6.07
C THR A 184 2.99 -5.64 6.17
N MET A 185 3.31 -6.11 7.38
CA MET A 185 3.81 -7.47 7.61
C MET A 185 2.81 -8.53 7.16
N PHE A 186 1.53 -8.33 7.48
CA PHE A 186 0.46 -9.22 7.06
C PHE A 186 0.34 -9.29 5.53
N THR A 187 0.38 -8.13 4.85
CA THR A 187 0.38 -8.07 3.38
C THR A 187 1.57 -8.85 2.79
N VAL A 188 2.77 -8.65 3.34
CA VAL A 188 3.99 -9.33 2.89
C VAL A 188 3.88 -10.84 3.04
N VAL A 189 3.47 -11.31 4.21
CA VAL A 189 3.32 -12.75 4.48
C VAL A 189 2.23 -13.36 3.59
N LEU A 190 1.07 -12.72 3.52
CA LEU A 190 -0.04 -13.22 2.72
C LEU A 190 0.33 -13.27 1.23
N ASN A 191 0.97 -12.23 0.70
CA ASN A 191 1.41 -12.21 -0.68
C ASN A 191 2.45 -13.30 -0.95
N SER A 192 3.45 -13.49 -0.07
CA SER A 192 4.46 -14.56 -0.21
C SER A 192 3.86 -15.96 -0.24
N ILE A 193 2.67 -16.16 0.35
CA ILE A 193 1.94 -17.44 0.28
C ILE A 193 1.11 -17.52 -1.01
N LEU A 194 0.47 -16.40 -1.41
CA LEU A 194 -0.39 -16.37 -2.58
C LEU A 194 0.39 -16.40 -3.90
N ASP A 195 1.58 -15.84 -3.95
CA ASP A 195 2.43 -15.83 -5.16
C ASP A 195 2.69 -17.26 -5.70
N PRO A 196 3.29 -18.18 -4.93
CA PRO A 196 3.52 -19.54 -5.42
C PRO A 196 2.21 -20.28 -5.71
N LEU A 197 1.15 -20.02 -4.95
CA LEU A 197 -0.15 -20.63 -5.17
C LEU A 197 -0.75 -20.21 -6.52
N PHE A 198 -0.74 -18.93 -6.84
CA PHE A 198 -1.33 -18.41 -8.07
C PHE A 198 -0.44 -18.61 -9.28
N ILE A 199 0.89 -18.46 -9.12
CA ILE A 199 1.84 -18.62 -10.22
C ILE A 199 1.93 -20.09 -10.66
N TRP A 200 2.11 -21.03 -9.73
CA TRP A 200 2.41 -22.42 -10.02
C TRP A 200 1.20 -23.34 -9.88
N THR A 201 0.48 -23.30 -8.74
CA THR A 201 -0.60 -24.24 -8.48
C THR A 201 -1.81 -23.99 -9.38
N PHE A 202 -2.19 -22.72 -9.56
CA PHE A 202 -3.25 -22.35 -10.49
C PHE A 202 -2.77 -22.09 -11.92
N GLY A 203 -1.45 -22.09 -12.17
CA GLY A 203 -0.88 -21.93 -13.50
C GLY A 203 -1.15 -20.56 -14.14
N LEU A 204 -1.46 -19.53 -13.34
CA LEU A 204 -1.79 -18.20 -13.85
C LEU A 204 -0.56 -17.38 -14.27
N GLY A 205 0.66 -17.88 -14.01
CA GLY A 205 1.89 -17.21 -14.37
C GLY A 205 1.97 -15.77 -13.85
N ILE A 206 2.31 -14.83 -14.73
CA ILE A 206 2.50 -13.41 -14.36
C ILE A 206 1.21 -12.74 -13.86
N ARG A 207 0.05 -13.14 -14.38
CA ARG A 207 -1.26 -12.68 -13.90
C ARG A 207 -1.51 -13.11 -12.46
N GLY A 208 -1.03 -14.32 -12.10
CA GLY A 208 -1.13 -14.83 -10.72
C GLY A 208 -0.42 -13.93 -9.72
N ALA A 209 0.78 -13.47 -10.03
CA ALA A 209 1.53 -12.53 -9.21
C ALA A 209 0.78 -11.18 -9.01
N ALA A 210 0.13 -10.68 -10.07
CA ALA A 210 -0.67 -9.47 -9.98
C ALA A 210 -1.89 -9.66 -9.06
N TYR A 211 -2.62 -10.77 -9.19
CA TYR A 211 -3.74 -11.11 -8.30
C TYR A 211 -3.31 -11.26 -6.85
N ALA A 212 -2.19 -11.94 -6.60
CA ALA A 212 -1.66 -12.09 -5.25
C ALA A 212 -1.36 -10.73 -4.60
N THR A 213 -0.78 -9.81 -5.36
CA THR A 213 -0.47 -8.46 -4.89
C THR A 213 -1.73 -7.67 -4.53
N VAL A 214 -2.72 -7.63 -5.43
CA VAL A 214 -3.97 -6.87 -5.19
C VAL A 214 -4.78 -7.49 -4.05
N LEU A 215 -4.89 -8.83 -4.02
CA LEU A 215 -5.65 -9.54 -3.00
C LEU A 215 -5.04 -9.39 -1.61
N SER A 216 -3.72 -9.46 -1.48
CA SER A 216 -3.03 -9.28 -0.20
C SER A 216 -3.21 -7.87 0.36
N GLN A 217 -3.19 -6.84 -0.49
CA GLN A 217 -3.48 -5.46 -0.11
C GLN A 217 -4.94 -5.26 0.29
N PHE A 218 -5.87 -5.89 -0.45
CA PHE A 218 -7.30 -5.82 -0.14
C PHE A 218 -7.64 -6.43 1.21
N VAL A 219 -7.07 -7.59 1.53
CA VAL A 219 -7.33 -8.27 2.82
C VAL A 219 -6.68 -7.55 3.99
N ALA A 220 -5.60 -6.80 3.75
CA ALA A 220 -4.88 -6.03 4.77
C ALA A 220 -5.47 -4.61 5.00
N LEU A 221 -6.43 -4.17 4.19
CA LEU A 221 -7.10 -2.87 4.27
C LEU A 221 -8.18 -2.87 5.35
#